data_f49f2135d12ad3a5c3ec1f511a5596e5
#
_entry.id   f49f2135d12ad3a5c3ec1f511a5596e5
#
_cell.length_a   1.000
_cell.length_b   1.000
_cell.length_c   1.000
_cell.angle_alpha   90.00
_cell.angle_beta   90.00
_cell.angle_gamma   90.00
#
_symmetry.space_group_name_H-M   'P 1'
#
loop_
_entity.id
_entity.type
_entity.pdbx_description
1 polymer ?
#
loop_
_entity_poly.entity_id
_entity_poly.type
_entity_poly.pdbx_seq_one_letter_code
_entity_poly.pdbx_strand_id
1 'polypeptide(L)'
;MNKELFKIIAYSKHLNFSCGITTNGTLLSEDVGEQFKKAGLDTISISLDGLEETHNNFRCSPNAFQQALTGIRNAQKAGLYPEVVTVVHKKNLKELDILYEFLCDEKIESWKIANIEPIGRAKENSSMFLDAHEYKMLLDFVKRTRFHPNNKMEINLGCSHYLGMQYEYMVRDFYFQCGAGTKIASVMANGDIGACLDIERSEVTIQGNIYKDSFVDVWKKRFEIFRQDKAELNPQCKQCSEREFCMGDSTHTWNFQNNEPNYCVFKMLEDHHGQDK
;
A
#
# COMPACT_ATOMS: atom_id res chain seq x y z
N MET A 1 8.79 15.72 12.38
CA MET A 1 9.73 14.94 11.53
C MET A 1 10.95 14.54 12.36
N ASN A 2 11.50 13.35 12.16
CA ASN A 2 12.73 12.92 12.85
C ASN A 2 13.91 13.80 12.38
N LYS A 3 14.67 14.36 13.33
CA LYS A 3 15.81 15.26 13.04
C LYS A 3 16.96 14.56 12.30
N GLU A 4 17.09 13.25 12.43
CA GLU A 4 18.14 12.45 11.80
C GLU A 4 17.75 11.86 10.44
N LEU A 5 16.51 12.10 9.97
CA LEU A 5 15.97 11.46 8.77
C LEU A 5 16.86 11.65 7.54
N PHE A 6 17.31 12.88 7.30
CA PHE A 6 18.19 13.17 6.16
C PHE A 6 19.55 12.47 6.26
N LYS A 7 20.10 12.36 7.48
CA LYS A 7 21.34 11.62 7.71
C LYS A 7 21.15 10.12 7.48
N ILE A 8 19.99 9.57 7.91
CA ILE A 8 19.65 8.16 7.69
C ILE A 8 19.58 7.88 6.18
N ILE A 9 18.89 8.74 5.41
CA ILE A 9 18.81 8.60 3.95
C ILE A 9 20.20 8.66 3.32
N ALA A 10 20.98 9.70 3.63
CA ALA A 10 22.32 9.87 3.07
C ALA A 10 23.24 8.68 3.40
N TYR A 11 23.16 8.15 4.63
CA TYR A 11 23.92 6.97 5.04
C TYR A 11 23.47 5.71 4.30
N SER A 12 22.16 5.52 4.15
CA SER A 12 21.62 4.39 3.39
C SER A 12 22.05 4.46 1.91
N LYS A 13 22.05 5.65 1.32
CA LYS A 13 22.58 5.86 -0.04
C LYS A 13 24.07 5.54 -0.14
N HIS A 14 24.87 5.91 0.87
CA HIS A 14 26.29 5.54 0.92
C HIS A 14 26.48 4.01 0.93
N LEU A 15 25.53 3.28 1.50
CA LEU A 15 25.50 1.81 1.50
C LEU A 15 24.83 1.21 0.26
N ASN A 16 24.56 2.01 -0.77
CA ASN A 16 23.89 1.61 -2.03
C ASN A 16 22.45 1.12 -1.88
N PHE A 17 21.72 1.53 -0.85
CA PHE A 17 20.28 1.29 -0.76
C PHE A 17 19.51 2.25 -1.65
N SER A 18 18.40 1.78 -2.24
CA SER A 18 17.34 2.66 -2.72
C SER A 18 16.50 3.14 -1.54
N CYS A 19 16.22 4.44 -1.48
CA CYS A 19 15.54 5.07 -0.35
C CYS A 19 14.24 5.73 -0.82
N GLY A 20 13.13 5.32 -0.22
CA GLY A 20 11.81 5.92 -0.44
C GLY A 20 11.17 6.36 0.87
N ILE A 21 10.30 7.35 0.81
CA ILE A 21 9.44 7.75 1.93
C ILE A 21 7.99 7.81 1.50
N THR A 22 7.09 7.52 2.43
CA THR A 22 5.66 7.80 2.30
C THR A 22 5.26 8.84 3.34
N THR A 23 4.50 9.86 2.92
CA THR A 23 4.14 10.99 3.77
C THR A 23 2.71 11.49 3.44
N ASN A 24 2.09 12.18 4.38
CA ASN A 24 0.87 12.94 4.13
C ASN A 24 1.13 14.34 3.54
N GLY A 25 2.39 14.71 3.27
CA GLY A 25 2.78 15.99 2.69
C GLY A 25 2.80 17.19 3.65
N THR A 26 2.20 17.09 4.83
CA THR A 26 1.96 18.20 5.76
C THR A 26 3.22 18.98 6.15
N LEU A 27 4.35 18.29 6.29
CA LEU A 27 5.63 18.89 6.69
C LEU A 27 6.60 19.08 5.53
N LEU A 28 6.15 18.90 4.29
CA LEU A 28 6.98 18.97 3.10
C LEU A 28 7.04 20.41 2.57
N SER A 29 7.87 21.24 3.20
CA SER A 29 8.21 22.59 2.70
C SER A 29 9.21 22.51 1.54
N GLU A 30 9.45 23.61 0.83
CA GLU A 30 10.48 23.70 -0.21
C GLU A 30 11.86 23.30 0.34
N ASP A 31 12.26 23.83 1.50
CA ASP A 31 13.53 23.51 2.16
C ASP A 31 13.62 21.99 2.51
N VAL A 32 12.54 21.39 2.99
CA VAL A 32 12.50 19.94 3.26
C VAL A 32 12.64 19.14 1.96
N GLY A 33 11.99 19.56 0.89
CA GLY A 33 12.13 18.93 -0.44
C GLY A 33 13.58 18.98 -0.94
N GLU A 34 14.23 20.14 -0.85
CA GLU A 34 15.63 20.31 -1.22
C GLU A 34 16.56 19.43 -0.37
N GLN A 35 16.31 19.33 0.94
CA GLN A 35 17.09 18.47 1.83
C GLN A 35 16.93 16.99 1.47
N PHE A 36 15.72 16.53 1.11
CA PHE A 36 15.52 15.18 0.60
C PHE A 36 16.29 14.92 -0.69
N LYS A 37 16.21 15.84 -1.65
CA LYS A 37 16.98 15.74 -2.90
C LYS A 37 18.48 15.67 -2.63
N LYS A 38 19.00 16.54 -1.76
CA LYS A 38 20.41 16.56 -1.36
C LYS A 38 20.84 15.29 -0.64
N ALA A 39 19.97 14.70 0.19
CA ALA A 39 20.24 13.44 0.87
C ALA A 39 20.23 12.22 -0.07
N GLY A 40 19.74 12.38 -1.31
CA GLY A 40 19.69 11.32 -2.32
C GLY A 40 18.44 10.47 -2.26
N LEU A 41 17.31 11.02 -1.79
CA LEU A 41 16.03 10.31 -1.80
C LEU A 41 15.65 9.91 -3.23
N ASP A 42 15.30 8.65 -3.46
CA ASP A 42 14.96 8.14 -4.79
C ASP A 42 13.47 8.32 -5.09
N THR A 43 12.60 8.01 -4.12
CA THR A 43 11.16 8.07 -4.30
C THR A 43 10.45 8.76 -3.13
N ILE A 44 9.39 9.50 -3.44
CA ILE A 44 8.51 10.10 -2.45
C ILE A 44 7.06 9.84 -2.82
N SER A 45 6.33 9.13 -1.94
CA SER A 45 4.92 8.88 -2.11
C SER A 45 4.11 9.79 -1.18
N ILE A 46 3.14 10.52 -1.74
CA ILE A 46 2.32 11.47 -0.99
C ILE A 46 0.87 11.02 -1.03
N SER A 47 0.26 10.92 0.15
CA SER A 47 -1.14 10.48 0.27
C SER A 47 -2.11 11.59 -0.17
N LEU A 48 -3.01 11.24 -1.11
CA LEU A 48 -4.15 12.07 -1.52
C LEU A 48 -5.35 11.16 -1.83
N ASP A 49 -6.34 11.11 -0.93
CA ASP A 49 -7.38 10.09 -0.95
C ASP A 49 -8.71 10.57 -1.56
N GLY A 50 -8.70 11.59 -2.37
CA GLY A 50 -9.88 12.14 -3.03
C GLY A 50 -9.78 13.63 -3.24
N LEU A 51 -10.87 14.26 -3.66
CA LEU A 51 -11.00 15.71 -3.74
C LEU A 51 -11.03 16.33 -2.33
N GLU A 52 -10.98 17.64 -2.25
CA GLU A 52 -10.74 18.39 -1.01
C GLU A 52 -11.64 17.96 0.15
N GLU A 53 -12.94 17.94 -0.06
CA GLU A 53 -13.90 17.56 1.00
C GLU A 53 -13.69 16.12 1.46
N THR A 54 -13.59 15.18 0.52
CA THR A 54 -13.44 13.75 0.80
C THR A 54 -12.12 13.45 1.49
N HIS A 55 -11.01 14.03 0.99
CA HIS A 55 -9.69 13.86 1.60
C HIS A 55 -9.65 14.46 3.02
N ASN A 56 -10.15 15.68 3.20
CA ASN A 56 -10.17 16.35 4.49
C ASN A 56 -10.97 15.56 5.54
N ASN A 57 -12.13 15.04 5.14
CA ASN A 57 -12.98 14.19 5.99
C ASN A 57 -12.29 12.87 6.34
N PHE A 58 -11.68 12.19 5.36
CA PHE A 58 -10.98 10.94 5.58
C PHE A 58 -9.77 11.10 6.50
N ARG A 59 -9.02 12.19 6.35
CA ARG A 59 -7.83 12.50 7.17
C ARG A 59 -8.18 13.21 8.48
N CYS A 60 -9.46 13.50 8.74
CA CYS A 60 -9.93 14.21 9.93
C CYS A 60 -9.19 15.55 10.16
N SER A 61 -8.94 16.29 9.07
CA SER A 61 -8.23 17.57 9.11
C SER A 61 -8.74 18.51 8.01
N PRO A 62 -9.21 19.70 8.33
CA PRO A 62 -9.84 20.62 7.37
C PRO A 62 -8.88 21.15 6.30
N ASN A 63 -7.58 21.02 6.50
CA ASN A 63 -6.55 21.53 5.60
C ASN A 63 -5.68 20.41 4.99
N ALA A 64 -6.04 19.14 5.20
CA ALA A 64 -5.21 18.00 4.76
C ALA A 64 -4.96 18.01 3.25
N PHE A 65 -5.97 18.30 2.45
CA PHE A 65 -5.86 18.37 0.99
C PHE A 65 -4.89 19.45 0.54
N GLN A 66 -5.06 20.69 1.02
CA GLN A 66 -4.19 21.80 0.65
C GLN A 66 -2.75 21.58 1.11
N GLN A 67 -2.56 20.97 2.26
CA GLN A 67 -1.23 20.61 2.78
C GLN A 67 -0.57 19.52 1.91
N ALA A 68 -1.30 18.48 1.54
CA ALA A 68 -0.80 17.43 0.64
C ALA A 68 -0.45 18.00 -0.75
N LEU A 69 -1.33 18.82 -1.32
CA LEU A 69 -1.11 19.47 -2.62
C LEU A 69 0.11 20.41 -2.58
N THR A 70 0.26 21.19 -1.53
CA THR A 70 1.44 22.04 -1.32
C THR A 70 2.71 21.18 -1.23
N GLY A 71 2.65 20.06 -0.51
CA GLY A 71 3.75 19.10 -0.41
C GLY A 71 4.14 18.51 -1.77
N ILE A 72 3.15 18.11 -2.58
CA ILE A 72 3.35 17.62 -3.95
C ILE A 72 4.12 18.67 -4.78
N ARG A 73 3.62 19.90 -4.82
CA ARG A 73 4.24 21.01 -5.58
C ARG A 73 5.65 21.34 -5.09
N ASN A 74 5.89 21.27 -3.78
CA ASN A 74 7.21 21.49 -3.20
C ASN A 74 8.19 20.37 -3.55
N ALA A 75 7.73 19.10 -3.57
CA ALA A 75 8.53 17.98 -4.05
C ALA A 75 8.95 18.18 -5.53
N GLN A 76 7.98 18.55 -6.38
CA GLN A 76 8.25 18.84 -7.80
C GLN A 76 9.24 20.00 -7.99
N LYS A 77 9.09 21.10 -7.25
CA LYS A 77 10.03 22.23 -7.28
C LYS A 77 11.45 21.83 -6.88
N ALA A 78 11.58 20.91 -5.91
CA ALA A 78 12.87 20.36 -5.51
C ALA A 78 13.46 19.36 -6.52
N GLY A 79 12.78 19.10 -7.63
CA GLY A 79 13.19 18.12 -8.65
C GLY A 79 13.05 16.67 -8.19
N LEU A 80 12.14 16.40 -7.26
CA LEU A 80 11.65 15.06 -6.93
C LEU A 80 10.45 14.73 -7.82
N TYR A 81 10.21 13.43 -8.04
CA TYR A 81 9.06 12.94 -8.79
C TYR A 81 8.09 12.28 -7.81
N PRO A 82 7.07 13.02 -7.30
CA PRO A 82 6.15 12.48 -6.34
C PRO A 82 5.20 11.47 -7.00
N GLU A 83 5.11 10.28 -6.39
CA GLU A 83 4.01 9.35 -6.60
C GLU A 83 2.84 9.78 -5.70
N VAL A 84 1.63 9.86 -6.23
CA VAL A 84 0.43 10.00 -5.40
C VAL A 84 -0.05 8.61 -4.99
N VAL A 85 -0.43 8.47 -3.72
CA VAL A 85 -1.03 7.24 -3.19
C VAL A 85 -2.44 7.54 -2.71
N THR A 86 -3.43 6.82 -3.25
CA THR A 86 -4.84 6.95 -2.87
C THR A 86 -5.33 5.65 -2.25
N VAL A 87 -5.86 5.72 -1.04
CA VAL A 87 -6.61 4.62 -0.42
C VAL A 87 -8.07 4.75 -0.82
N VAL A 88 -8.54 3.83 -1.67
CA VAL A 88 -9.92 3.83 -2.18
C VAL A 88 -10.86 3.17 -1.18
N HIS A 89 -11.98 3.82 -0.95
CA HIS A 89 -13.07 3.40 -0.09
C HIS A 89 -14.42 3.84 -0.68
N LYS A 90 -15.56 3.38 -0.12
CA LYS A 90 -16.91 3.68 -0.65
C LYS A 90 -17.16 5.15 -0.96
N LYS A 91 -16.60 6.07 -0.17
CA LYS A 91 -16.89 7.50 -0.31
C LYS A 91 -16.11 8.19 -1.44
N ASN A 92 -14.92 7.68 -1.80
CA ASN A 92 -14.10 8.28 -2.85
C ASN A 92 -14.07 7.50 -4.18
N LEU A 93 -14.64 6.28 -4.21
CA LEU A 93 -14.64 5.43 -5.41
C LEU A 93 -15.19 6.16 -6.65
N LYS A 94 -16.25 6.95 -6.46
CA LYS A 94 -16.90 7.71 -7.55
C LYS A 94 -16.15 8.97 -7.98
N GLU A 95 -15.14 9.38 -7.21
CA GLU A 95 -14.33 10.56 -7.51
C GLU A 95 -13.11 10.23 -8.36
N LEU A 96 -12.79 8.94 -8.59
CA LEU A 96 -11.53 8.52 -9.21
C LEU A 96 -11.31 9.12 -10.61
N ASP A 97 -12.36 9.26 -11.42
CA ASP A 97 -12.23 9.87 -12.74
C ASP A 97 -11.85 11.35 -12.65
N ILE A 98 -12.51 12.10 -11.77
CA ILE A 98 -12.22 13.53 -11.55
C ILE A 98 -10.85 13.69 -10.89
N LEU A 99 -10.51 12.80 -9.98
CA LEU A 99 -9.19 12.80 -9.33
C LEU A 99 -8.07 12.51 -10.34
N TYR A 100 -8.29 11.60 -11.30
CA TYR A 100 -7.35 11.35 -12.38
C TYR A 100 -7.06 12.61 -13.19
N GLU A 101 -8.09 13.32 -13.65
CA GLU A 101 -7.91 14.56 -14.39
C GLU A 101 -7.19 15.63 -13.56
N PHE A 102 -7.56 15.77 -12.29
CA PHE A 102 -6.89 16.67 -11.35
C PHE A 102 -5.40 16.35 -11.21
N LEU A 103 -5.04 15.07 -11.06
CA LEU A 103 -3.64 14.64 -10.95
C LEU A 103 -2.85 14.87 -12.25
N CYS A 104 -3.50 14.72 -13.41
CA CYS A 104 -2.91 15.07 -14.70
C CYS A 104 -2.60 16.58 -14.79
N ASP A 105 -3.50 17.43 -14.32
CA ASP A 105 -3.30 18.89 -14.30
C ASP A 105 -2.17 19.28 -13.34
N GLU A 106 -2.02 18.59 -12.22
CA GLU A 106 -0.91 18.73 -11.28
C GLU A 106 0.39 18.07 -11.78
N LYS A 107 0.41 17.52 -13.01
CA LYS A 107 1.57 16.88 -13.65
C LYS A 107 2.16 15.71 -12.84
N ILE A 108 1.29 14.93 -12.25
CA ILE A 108 1.68 13.68 -11.57
C ILE A 108 1.94 12.62 -12.64
N GLU A 109 3.08 11.95 -12.54
CA GLU A 109 3.50 10.92 -13.48
C GLU A 109 3.22 9.50 -12.97
N SER A 110 3.01 9.32 -11.66
CA SER A 110 2.75 8.02 -11.04
C SER A 110 1.65 8.11 -9.98
N TRP A 111 0.65 7.24 -10.11
CA TRP A 111 -0.47 7.12 -9.18
C TRP A 111 -0.64 5.69 -8.72
N LYS A 112 -0.38 5.44 -7.45
CA LYS A 112 -0.62 4.17 -6.79
C LYS A 112 -1.98 4.16 -6.12
N ILE A 113 -2.79 3.20 -6.47
CA ILE A 113 -4.12 3.00 -5.89
C ILE A 113 -4.08 1.78 -4.97
N ALA A 114 -4.62 1.92 -3.78
CA ALA A 114 -4.81 0.83 -2.83
C ALA A 114 -6.26 0.85 -2.34
N ASN A 115 -6.85 -0.30 -2.09
CA ASN A 115 -8.15 -0.36 -1.42
C ASN A 115 -7.98 -0.24 0.09
N ILE A 116 -9.01 0.29 0.77
CA ILE A 116 -9.07 0.25 2.23
C ILE A 116 -9.27 -1.20 2.70
N GLU A 117 -8.59 -1.56 3.76
CA GLU A 117 -8.63 -2.90 4.33
C GLU A 117 -8.97 -2.89 5.82
N PRO A 118 -9.48 -4.01 6.37
CA PRO A 118 -9.87 -4.11 7.77
C PRO A 118 -8.64 -4.25 8.70
N ILE A 119 -7.71 -3.28 8.62
CA ILE A 119 -6.50 -3.23 9.44
C ILE A 119 -6.41 -1.92 10.21
N GLY A 120 -5.77 -1.95 11.37
CA GLY A 120 -5.61 -0.77 12.22
C GLY A 120 -6.97 -0.12 12.55
N ARG A 121 -7.04 1.21 12.44
CA ARG A 121 -8.26 2.00 12.72
C ARG A 121 -9.42 1.71 11.76
N ALA A 122 -9.14 1.22 10.55
CA ALA A 122 -10.18 0.92 9.59
C ALA A 122 -11.06 -0.26 10.02
N LYS A 123 -10.57 -1.18 10.87
CA LYS A 123 -11.36 -2.30 11.43
C LYS A 123 -12.68 -1.84 12.09
N GLU A 124 -12.67 -0.66 12.69
CA GLU A 124 -13.82 -0.13 13.42
C GLU A 124 -14.87 0.50 12.50
N ASN A 125 -14.57 0.62 11.17
CA ASN A 125 -15.45 1.31 10.23
C ASN A 125 -15.71 0.48 8.96
N SER A 126 -16.48 -0.60 9.11
CA SER A 126 -16.84 -1.49 8.00
C SER A 126 -17.63 -0.81 6.88
N SER A 127 -18.28 0.32 7.15
CA SER A 127 -19.02 1.08 6.15
C SER A 127 -18.12 1.72 5.07
N MET A 128 -16.82 1.68 5.26
CA MET A 128 -15.84 2.20 4.30
C MET A 128 -15.35 1.12 3.32
N PHE A 129 -15.55 -0.17 3.62
CA PHE A 129 -15.01 -1.25 2.80
C PHE A 129 -15.85 -1.43 1.53
N LEU A 130 -15.15 -1.71 0.42
CA LEU A 130 -15.77 -1.99 -0.85
C LEU A 130 -16.45 -3.37 -0.81
N ASP A 131 -17.68 -3.45 -1.31
CA ASP A 131 -18.28 -4.74 -1.64
C ASP A 131 -17.78 -5.25 -3.01
N ALA A 132 -18.26 -6.43 -3.43
CA ALA A 132 -17.80 -7.06 -4.67
C ALA A 132 -18.06 -6.19 -5.90
N HIS A 133 -19.22 -5.55 -5.99
CA HIS A 133 -19.58 -4.67 -7.09
C HIS A 133 -18.67 -3.42 -7.12
N GLU A 134 -18.48 -2.78 -5.98
CA GLU A 134 -17.61 -1.61 -5.83
C GLU A 134 -16.15 -1.95 -6.10
N TYR A 135 -15.70 -3.13 -5.66
CA TYR A 135 -14.34 -3.57 -5.95
C TYR A 135 -14.14 -3.81 -7.45
N LYS A 136 -15.13 -4.42 -8.11
CA LYS A 136 -15.12 -4.56 -9.57
C LYS A 136 -15.09 -3.19 -10.28
N MET A 137 -15.84 -2.21 -9.80
CA MET A 137 -15.78 -0.84 -10.35
C MET A 137 -14.37 -0.25 -10.22
N LEU A 138 -13.68 -0.47 -9.10
CA LEU A 138 -12.29 -0.07 -8.91
C LEU A 138 -11.37 -0.74 -9.94
N LEU A 139 -11.48 -2.05 -10.11
CA LEU A 139 -10.64 -2.79 -11.07
C LEU A 139 -10.90 -2.34 -12.50
N ASP A 140 -12.15 -2.13 -12.88
CA ASP A 140 -12.53 -1.64 -14.19
C ASP A 140 -12.02 -0.20 -14.44
N PHE A 141 -12.04 0.66 -13.41
CA PHE A 141 -11.42 1.98 -13.47
C PHE A 141 -9.93 1.87 -13.76
N VAL A 142 -9.20 1.11 -12.95
CA VAL A 142 -7.74 0.98 -13.09
C VAL A 142 -7.40 0.41 -14.47
N LYS A 143 -8.07 -0.67 -14.89
CA LYS A 143 -7.88 -1.30 -16.20
C LYS A 143 -8.09 -0.31 -17.34
N ARG A 144 -9.28 0.33 -17.43
CA ARG A 144 -9.59 1.23 -18.53
C ARG A 144 -8.66 2.44 -18.60
N THR A 145 -8.24 2.96 -17.43
CA THR A 145 -7.35 4.13 -17.39
C THR A 145 -5.92 3.75 -17.78
N ARG A 146 -5.39 2.62 -17.29
CA ARG A 146 -4.07 2.12 -17.69
C ARG A 146 -3.93 1.92 -19.19
N PHE A 147 -4.93 1.33 -19.83
CA PHE A 147 -4.92 0.99 -21.27
C PHE A 147 -5.56 2.07 -22.15
N HIS A 148 -5.92 3.22 -21.59
CA HIS A 148 -6.45 4.31 -22.41
C HIS A 148 -5.34 4.88 -23.30
N PRO A 149 -5.57 5.07 -24.62
CA PRO A 149 -4.55 5.55 -25.56
C PRO A 149 -3.92 6.91 -25.18
N ASN A 150 -4.68 7.75 -24.47
CA ASN A 150 -4.24 9.07 -24.02
C ASN A 150 -3.86 9.09 -22.54
N ASN A 151 -3.60 7.95 -21.93
CA ASN A 151 -3.14 7.92 -20.53
C ASN A 151 -1.83 8.69 -20.37
N LYS A 152 -1.78 9.58 -19.38
CA LYS A 152 -0.65 10.47 -19.12
C LYS A 152 0.16 10.09 -17.88
N MET A 153 -0.22 9.01 -17.20
CA MET A 153 0.31 8.70 -15.87
C MET A 153 0.41 7.18 -15.71
N GLU A 154 1.47 6.74 -15.07
CA GLU A 154 1.58 5.35 -14.63
C GLU A 154 0.58 5.09 -13.50
N ILE A 155 -0.28 4.09 -13.67
CA ILE A 155 -1.29 3.74 -12.67
C ILE A 155 -1.10 2.28 -12.28
N ASN A 156 -0.94 2.03 -11.00
CA ASN A 156 -0.79 0.69 -10.45
C ASN A 156 -1.68 0.46 -9.25
N LEU A 157 -2.38 -0.68 -9.24
CA LEU A 157 -3.02 -1.16 -8.02
C LEU A 157 -1.96 -1.73 -7.07
N GLY A 158 -2.02 -1.35 -5.81
CA GLY A 158 -1.07 -1.79 -4.78
C GLY A 158 -1.10 -3.30 -4.52
N CYS A 159 -0.19 -3.77 -3.70
CA CYS A 159 0.01 -5.19 -3.40
C CYS A 159 -0.95 -5.71 -2.32
N SER A 160 -2.23 -5.31 -2.33
CA SER A 160 -3.17 -5.66 -1.28
C SER A 160 -3.60 -7.13 -1.31
N HIS A 161 -4.10 -7.60 -2.46
CA HIS A 161 -4.68 -8.93 -2.61
C HIS A 161 -4.37 -9.57 -3.95
N TYR A 162 -4.44 -10.90 -3.98
CA TYR A 162 -4.58 -11.66 -5.22
C TYR A 162 -6.01 -11.54 -5.76
N LEU A 163 -6.13 -11.21 -7.04
CA LEU A 163 -7.40 -10.83 -7.67
C LEU A 163 -7.92 -11.87 -8.67
N GLY A 164 -7.15 -12.93 -8.90
CA GLY A 164 -7.36 -13.85 -9.99
C GLY A 164 -6.61 -13.45 -11.26
N MET A 165 -6.16 -14.45 -12.02
CA MET A 165 -5.32 -14.26 -13.23
C MET A 165 -5.95 -13.31 -14.25
N GLN A 166 -7.27 -13.24 -14.31
CA GLN A 166 -8.02 -12.37 -15.21
C GLN A 166 -7.84 -10.87 -14.93
N TYR A 167 -7.46 -10.50 -13.68
CA TYR A 167 -7.26 -9.10 -13.28
C TYR A 167 -5.81 -8.73 -13.08
N GLU A 168 -4.94 -9.68 -12.65
CA GLU A 168 -3.59 -9.40 -12.20
C GLU A 168 -2.80 -8.49 -13.17
N TYR A 169 -2.68 -8.87 -14.44
CA TYR A 169 -1.93 -8.10 -15.44
C TYR A 169 -2.67 -6.89 -16.00
N MET A 170 -3.95 -6.74 -15.65
CA MET A 170 -4.75 -5.60 -16.10
C MET A 170 -4.63 -4.38 -15.18
N VAL A 171 -4.26 -4.60 -13.93
CA VAL A 171 -4.30 -3.56 -12.90
C VAL A 171 -2.94 -3.21 -12.29
N ARG A 172 -1.89 -4.02 -12.59
CA ARG A 172 -0.51 -3.79 -12.11
C ARG A 172 0.52 -4.45 -13.03
N ASP A 173 1.78 -4.00 -12.94
CA ASP A 173 2.86 -4.49 -13.81
C ASP A 173 3.67 -5.63 -13.17
N PHE A 174 3.30 -6.05 -11.98
CA PHE A 174 3.92 -7.15 -11.26
C PHE A 174 2.90 -8.23 -10.92
N TYR A 175 3.35 -9.47 -10.89
CA TYR A 175 2.55 -10.57 -10.37
C TYR A 175 2.42 -10.45 -8.85
N PHE A 176 1.19 -10.60 -8.32
CA PHE A 176 0.97 -10.56 -6.89
C PHE A 176 1.74 -11.66 -6.17
N GLN A 177 2.57 -11.26 -5.22
CA GLN A 177 3.20 -12.14 -4.25
C GLN A 177 3.48 -11.33 -2.99
N CYS A 178 2.88 -11.74 -1.87
CA CYS A 178 3.17 -11.10 -0.59
C CYS A 178 4.61 -11.38 -0.17
N GLY A 179 5.43 -10.34 -0.14
CA GLY A 179 6.85 -10.43 0.25
C GLY A 179 7.11 -10.40 1.75
N ALA A 180 6.07 -10.24 2.58
CA ALA A 180 6.20 -10.14 4.02
C ALA A 180 6.89 -11.37 4.63
N GLY A 181 8.00 -11.16 5.32
CA GLY A 181 8.80 -12.21 5.95
C GLY A 181 9.69 -13.03 5.03
N THR A 182 9.54 -12.90 3.70
CA THR A 182 10.37 -13.58 2.70
C THR A 182 11.31 -12.64 1.96
N LYS A 183 10.84 -11.45 1.59
CA LYS A 183 11.58 -10.39 0.90
C LYS A 183 11.57 -9.07 1.68
N ILE A 184 10.58 -8.89 2.56
CA ILE A 184 10.33 -7.66 3.30
C ILE A 184 10.39 -7.95 4.79
N ALA A 185 11.08 -7.08 5.51
CA ALA A 185 11.02 -6.97 6.96
C ALA A 185 10.85 -5.49 7.35
N SER A 186 10.35 -5.25 8.53
CA SER A 186 10.11 -3.91 9.05
C SER A 186 10.70 -3.73 10.45
N VAL A 187 11.10 -2.50 10.73
CA VAL A 187 11.47 -2.05 12.06
C VAL A 187 10.54 -0.90 12.45
N MET A 188 9.82 -1.06 13.54
CA MET A 188 8.88 -0.08 14.05
C MET A 188 9.58 1.05 14.80
N ALA A 189 8.88 2.16 15.04
CA ALA A 189 9.43 3.30 15.78
C ALA A 189 9.91 2.97 17.21
N ASN A 190 9.34 1.95 17.84
CA ASN A 190 9.74 1.43 19.16
C ASN A 190 10.85 0.36 19.08
N GLY A 191 11.37 0.09 17.89
CA GLY A 191 12.40 -0.90 17.64
C GLY A 191 11.92 -2.32 17.37
N ASP A 192 10.63 -2.62 17.43
CA ASP A 192 10.10 -3.96 17.15
C ASP A 192 10.35 -4.37 15.70
N ILE A 193 10.76 -5.62 15.51
CA ILE A 193 11.04 -6.23 14.22
C ILE A 193 9.85 -7.09 13.81
N GLY A 194 9.31 -6.83 12.62
CA GLY A 194 8.21 -7.58 12.02
C GLY A 194 8.38 -7.77 10.53
N ALA A 195 7.43 -8.43 9.87
CA ALA A 195 7.51 -8.75 8.45
C ALA A 195 7.05 -7.58 7.54
N CYS A 196 5.97 -6.89 7.92
CA CYS A 196 5.46 -5.73 7.18
C CYS A 196 4.85 -4.73 8.17
N LEU A 197 4.84 -3.44 7.82
CA LEU A 197 4.25 -2.38 8.66
C LEU A 197 2.73 -2.51 8.78
N ASP A 198 2.07 -3.13 7.78
CA ASP A 198 0.62 -3.31 7.73
C ASP A 198 0.14 -4.54 8.52
N ILE A 199 1.04 -5.42 8.96
CA ILE A 199 0.68 -6.55 9.82
C ILE A 199 0.39 -6.06 11.23
N GLU A 200 -0.76 -6.48 11.78
CA GLU A 200 -1.13 -6.18 13.16
C GLU A 200 -0.10 -6.72 14.14
N ARG A 201 0.27 -5.88 15.11
CA ARG A 201 1.29 -6.22 16.11
C ARG A 201 0.67 -7.09 17.21
N SER A 202 1.29 -8.21 17.42
CA SER A 202 0.94 -9.16 18.48
C SER A 202 2.21 -9.91 18.93
N GLU A 203 2.11 -10.68 19.99
CA GLU A 203 3.20 -11.57 20.42
C GLU A 203 3.62 -12.56 19.32
N VAL A 204 2.70 -12.89 18.42
CA VAL A 204 2.95 -13.82 17.31
C VAL A 204 3.67 -13.13 16.15
N THR A 205 3.37 -11.87 15.87
CA THR A 205 3.85 -11.14 14.68
C THR A 205 5.09 -10.27 14.95
N ILE A 206 5.39 -9.93 16.21
CA ILE A 206 6.63 -9.28 16.61
C ILE A 206 7.69 -10.36 16.83
N GLN A 207 8.77 -10.31 16.05
CA GLN A 207 9.80 -11.36 16.04
C GLN A 207 11.04 -11.01 16.88
N GLY A 208 11.17 -9.77 17.29
CA GLY A 208 12.29 -9.28 18.09
C GLY A 208 12.28 -7.77 18.21
N ASN A 209 13.35 -7.21 18.76
CA ASN A 209 13.52 -5.77 18.92
C ASN A 209 14.97 -5.38 18.69
N ILE A 210 15.25 -4.38 17.83
CA ILE A 210 16.62 -3.97 17.44
C ILE A 210 17.48 -3.47 18.60
N TYR A 211 16.89 -3.08 19.72
CA TYR A 211 17.62 -2.69 20.92
C TYR A 211 18.10 -3.88 21.76
N LYS A 212 17.63 -5.10 21.45
CA LYS A 212 17.92 -6.32 22.22
C LYS A 212 18.46 -7.45 21.36
N ASP A 213 18.08 -7.46 20.08
CA ASP A 213 18.34 -8.56 19.16
C ASP A 213 19.15 -8.09 17.94
N SER A 214 19.96 -8.98 17.38
CA SER A 214 20.53 -8.79 16.05
C SER A 214 19.43 -8.93 15.00
N PHE A 215 19.22 -7.90 14.19
CA PHE A 215 18.23 -7.95 13.09
C PHE A 215 18.47 -9.14 12.15
N VAL A 216 19.73 -9.42 11.82
CA VAL A 216 20.10 -10.53 10.93
C VAL A 216 19.74 -11.88 11.55
N ASP A 217 19.97 -12.05 12.85
CA ASP A 217 19.62 -13.30 13.55
C ASP A 217 18.10 -13.48 13.63
N VAL A 218 17.36 -12.40 13.94
CA VAL A 218 15.90 -12.42 13.94
C VAL A 218 15.38 -12.80 12.56
N TRP A 219 15.85 -12.14 11.50
CA TRP A 219 15.47 -12.44 10.13
C TRP A 219 15.73 -13.90 9.74
N LYS A 220 16.89 -14.42 10.10
CA LYS A 220 17.26 -15.80 9.73
C LYS A 220 16.54 -16.87 10.53
N LYS A 221 16.25 -16.62 11.83
CA LYS A 221 15.90 -17.69 12.79
C LYS A 221 14.46 -17.61 13.31
N ARG A 222 13.77 -16.45 13.19
CA ARG A 222 12.47 -16.24 13.85
C ARG A 222 11.32 -15.92 12.90
N PHE A 223 11.57 -15.77 11.60
CA PHE A 223 10.56 -15.40 10.61
C PHE A 223 9.77 -16.59 10.03
N GLU A 224 9.91 -17.77 10.62
CA GLU A 224 9.32 -19.02 10.11
C GLU A 224 7.80 -18.91 9.92
N ILE A 225 7.11 -18.27 10.86
CA ILE A 225 5.65 -18.08 10.79
C ILE A 225 5.18 -17.35 9.52
N PHE A 226 6.00 -16.46 8.96
CA PHE A 226 5.69 -15.73 7.74
C PHE A 226 6.13 -16.47 6.47
N ARG A 227 6.92 -17.54 6.60
CA ARG A 227 7.48 -18.33 5.52
C ARG A 227 6.74 -19.64 5.27
N GLN A 228 5.80 -19.97 6.15
CA GLN A 228 4.92 -21.13 6.00
C GLN A 228 4.02 -20.96 4.79
N ASP A 229 3.70 -22.06 4.13
CA ASP A 229 2.66 -22.06 3.09
C ASP A 229 1.28 -21.88 3.76
N LYS A 230 0.80 -20.65 3.77
CA LYS A 230 -0.50 -20.31 4.36
C LYS A 230 -1.66 -21.06 3.71
N ALA A 231 -1.55 -21.37 2.42
CA ALA A 231 -2.58 -22.11 1.72
C ALA A 231 -2.70 -23.56 2.22
N GLU A 232 -1.59 -24.17 2.68
CA GLU A 232 -1.64 -25.50 3.32
C GLU A 232 -2.26 -25.48 4.70
N LEU A 233 -2.20 -24.36 5.42
CA LEU A 233 -2.74 -24.24 6.76
C LEU A 233 -4.26 -24.08 6.81
N ASN A 234 -4.89 -23.70 5.69
CA ASN A 234 -6.32 -23.48 5.61
C ASN A 234 -6.99 -24.44 4.62
N PRO A 235 -8.01 -25.23 5.04
CA PRO A 235 -8.67 -26.21 4.17
C PRO A 235 -9.31 -25.61 2.91
N GLN A 236 -9.87 -24.41 3.00
CA GLN A 236 -10.48 -23.74 1.83
C GLN A 236 -9.41 -23.26 0.84
N CYS A 237 -8.32 -22.67 1.33
CA CYS A 237 -7.20 -22.26 0.49
C CYS A 237 -6.52 -23.47 -0.16
N LYS A 238 -6.36 -24.57 0.55
CA LYS A 238 -5.77 -25.81 0.06
C LYS A 238 -6.53 -26.41 -1.13
N GLN A 239 -7.85 -26.29 -1.15
CA GLN A 239 -8.73 -26.79 -2.21
C GLN A 239 -9.06 -25.75 -3.29
N CYS A 240 -8.56 -24.52 -3.15
CA CYS A 240 -8.83 -23.44 -4.09
C CYS A 240 -8.13 -23.67 -5.46
N SER A 241 -8.84 -23.42 -6.55
CA SER A 241 -8.29 -23.51 -7.91
C SER A 241 -7.08 -22.60 -8.12
N GLU A 242 -7.03 -21.47 -7.44
CA GLU A 242 -5.97 -20.45 -7.55
C GLU A 242 -4.86 -20.61 -6.50
N ARG A 243 -4.85 -21.74 -5.77
CA ARG A 243 -3.90 -21.96 -4.67
C ARG A 243 -2.44 -21.70 -5.04
N GLU A 244 -2.00 -22.22 -6.20
CA GLU A 244 -0.61 -22.12 -6.64
C GLU A 244 -0.19 -20.68 -6.98
N PHE A 245 -1.15 -19.84 -7.33
CA PHE A 245 -0.92 -18.44 -7.68
C PHE A 245 -1.08 -17.51 -6.47
N CYS A 246 -2.13 -17.73 -5.66
CA CYS A 246 -2.47 -16.90 -4.52
C CYS A 246 -1.59 -17.17 -3.29
N MET A 247 -1.22 -18.43 -3.03
CA MET A 247 -0.38 -18.86 -1.88
C MET A 247 -0.91 -18.37 -0.51
N GLY A 248 -2.24 -18.28 -0.36
CA GLY A 248 -2.89 -17.83 0.88
C GLY A 248 -2.99 -16.31 1.03
N ASP A 249 -2.84 -15.55 -0.07
CA ASP A 249 -3.07 -14.11 -0.13
C ASP A 249 -2.12 -13.26 0.74
N SER A 250 -2.50 -12.03 1.04
CA SER A 250 -1.71 -11.08 1.83
C SER A 250 -1.54 -11.52 3.28
N THR A 251 -0.33 -11.34 3.78
CA THR A 251 -0.01 -11.70 5.17
C THR A 251 -0.62 -10.72 6.18
N HIS A 252 -0.85 -9.46 5.79
CA HIS A 252 -1.44 -8.46 6.69
C HIS A 252 -2.96 -8.65 6.91
N THR A 253 -3.63 -9.40 6.04
CA THR A 253 -5.03 -9.81 6.21
C THR A 253 -5.19 -11.26 6.66
N TRP A 254 -4.09 -11.92 7.03
CA TRP A 254 -4.12 -13.29 7.55
C TRP A 254 -4.32 -13.32 9.06
N ASN A 255 -5.27 -14.13 9.53
CA ASN A 255 -5.47 -14.44 10.93
C ASN A 255 -4.53 -15.57 11.34
N PHE A 256 -3.47 -15.25 12.07
CA PHE A 256 -2.48 -16.24 12.53
C PHE A 256 -2.99 -17.15 13.66
N GLN A 257 -4.09 -16.80 14.34
CA GLN A 257 -4.66 -17.64 15.40
C GLN A 257 -5.50 -18.79 14.81
N ASN A 258 -6.27 -18.48 13.76
CA ASN A 258 -7.20 -19.44 13.15
C ASN A 258 -6.67 -20.01 11.83
N ASN A 259 -5.51 -19.54 11.33
CA ASN A 259 -4.94 -19.90 10.05
C ASN A 259 -5.92 -19.71 8.88
N GLU A 260 -6.50 -18.51 8.77
CA GLU A 260 -7.46 -18.18 7.73
C GLU A 260 -7.28 -16.74 7.22
N PRO A 261 -7.63 -16.44 5.96
CA PRO A 261 -7.72 -15.08 5.52
C PRO A 261 -8.93 -14.40 6.18
N ASN A 262 -8.72 -13.23 6.82
CA ASN A 262 -9.82 -12.40 7.31
C ASN A 262 -10.69 -11.87 6.16
N TYR A 263 -10.13 -11.83 4.95
CA TYR A 263 -10.75 -11.24 3.78
C TYR A 263 -10.12 -11.83 2.51
N CYS A 264 -10.91 -12.42 1.64
CA CYS A 264 -10.46 -13.00 0.37
C CYS A 264 -11.17 -12.30 -0.79
N VAL A 265 -10.46 -11.39 -1.45
CA VAL A 265 -11.00 -10.59 -2.57
C VAL A 265 -11.29 -11.47 -3.79
N PHE A 266 -10.41 -12.42 -4.09
CA PHE A 266 -10.63 -13.37 -5.19
C PHE A 266 -11.99 -14.06 -5.08
N LYS A 267 -12.28 -14.68 -3.92
CA LYS A 267 -13.55 -15.36 -3.68
C LYS A 267 -14.74 -14.40 -3.74
N MET A 268 -14.61 -13.23 -3.17
CA MET A 268 -15.66 -12.19 -3.22
C MET A 268 -16.01 -11.81 -4.67
N LEU A 269 -15.02 -11.71 -5.55
CA LEU A 269 -15.22 -11.40 -6.96
C LEU A 269 -15.82 -12.59 -7.75
N GLU A 270 -15.43 -13.83 -7.46
CA GLU A 270 -15.99 -15.03 -8.09
C GLU A 270 -17.47 -15.24 -7.72
N ASP A 271 -17.81 -15.09 -6.45
CA ASP A 271 -19.21 -15.26 -5.98
C ASP A 271 -20.13 -14.23 -6.65
N HIS A 272 -19.64 -13.04 -6.94
CA HIS A 272 -20.40 -12.01 -7.65
C HIS A 272 -20.63 -12.37 -9.13
N HIS A 273 -19.62 -12.91 -9.82
CA HIS A 273 -19.79 -13.35 -11.21
C HIS A 273 -20.78 -14.51 -11.39
N GLY A 274 -21.02 -15.31 -10.35
CA GLY A 274 -22.01 -16.38 -10.34
C GLY A 274 -23.45 -15.89 -10.25
N GLN A 275 -23.68 -14.64 -9.81
CA GLN A 275 -25.03 -14.06 -9.66
C GLN A 275 -25.49 -13.27 -10.90
N ASP A 276 -24.57 -12.91 -11.79
CA ASP A 276 -24.84 -12.17 -13.04
C ASP A 276 -25.14 -13.11 -14.23
N LYS A 277 -25.24 -14.43 -14.00
CA LYS A 277 -25.62 -15.46 -14.98
C LYS A 277 -26.99 -16.03 -14.67
#